data_122af55a2323a862201a42915ac045db
#
_entry.id   122af55a2323a862201a42915ac045db
#
_cell.length_a   1.000
_cell.length_b   1.000
_cell.length_c   1.000
_cell.angle_alpha   90.00
_cell.angle_beta   90.00
_cell.angle_gamma   90.00
#
_symmetry.space_group_name_H-M   'P 1'
#
loop_
_entity.id
_entity.type
_entity.pdbx_description
1 polymer ?
#
loop_
_entity_poly.entity_id
_entity_poly.type
_entity_poly.pdbx_seq_one_letter_code
_entity_poly.pdbx_strand_id
1 'polypeptide(L)'
;MNINEKTRKALLRFQQNEITESLLYAQLAAIEKDPSNKEVLLQIANDEKGHYTILKKYTGQEISPNKLRITKYYWLARILGITFAIKLMEGSEESA
;
A
#
# COMPACT_ATOMS: atom_id res chain seq x y z
N MET A 1 8.28 21.85 10.89
CA MET A 1 8.62 20.90 11.95
C MET A 1 10.02 20.36 11.73
N ASN A 2 10.86 20.48 12.75
CA ASN A 2 12.21 19.91 12.70
C ASN A 2 12.16 18.45 13.10
N ILE A 3 12.47 17.58 12.17
CA ILE A 3 12.62 16.15 12.45
C ILE A 3 14.03 15.74 12.03
N ASN A 4 14.63 14.81 12.77
CA ASN A 4 15.97 14.35 12.43
C ASN A 4 15.93 13.50 11.17
N GLU A 5 17.10 13.30 10.57
CA GLU A 5 17.22 12.60 9.29
C GLU A 5 16.74 11.15 9.36
N LYS A 6 17.00 10.48 10.49
CA LYS A 6 16.56 9.10 10.68
C LYS A 6 15.02 9.00 10.69
N THR A 7 14.37 9.91 11.41
CA THR A 7 12.91 9.97 11.47
C THR A 7 12.34 10.29 10.09
N ARG A 8 12.95 11.24 9.38
CA ARG A 8 12.52 11.62 8.04
C ARG A 8 12.57 10.43 7.08
N LYS A 9 13.66 9.67 7.09
CA LYS A 9 13.80 8.49 6.24
C LYS A 9 12.73 7.43 6.55
N ALA A 10 12.43 7.25 7.84
CA ALA A 10 11.37 6.31 8.25
C ALA A 10 10.01 6.77 7.74
N LEU A 11 9.70 8.06 7.86
CA LEU A 11 8.44 8.60 7.36
C LEU A 11 8.31 8.47 5.85
N LEU A 12 9.40 8.69 5.11
CA LEU A 12 9.39 8.53 3.65
C LEU A 12 9.15 7.08 3.26
N ARG A 13 9.69 6.13 4.01
CA ARG A 13 9.46 4.71 3.76
C ARG A 13 8.01 4.34 4.01
N PHE A 14 7.43 4.80 5.12
CA PHE A 14 6.01 4.59 5.40
C PHE A 14 5.15 5.21 4.30
N GLN A 15 5.51 6.43 3.88
CA GLN A 15 4.77 7.14 2.84
C GLN A 15 4.76 6.33 1.53
N GLN A 16 5.90 5.75 1.15
CA GLN A 16 5.97 4.90 -0.04
C GLN A 16 5.13 3.64 0.13
N ASN A 17 5.18 3.01 1.30
CA ASN A 17 4.38 1.84 1.57
C ASN A 17 2.88 2.14 1.45
N GLU A 18 2.43 3.28 1.97
CA GLU A 18 1.03 3.66 1.94
C GLU A 18 0.52 3.88 0.50
N ILE A 19 1.29 4.58 -0.33
CA ILE A 19 0.85 4.80 -1.71
C ILE A 19 0.93 3.51 -2.53
N THR A 20 1.94 2.68 -2.27
CA THR A 20 2.07 1.39 -2.93
C THR A 20 0.88 0.50 -2.62
N GLU A 21 0.51 0.39 -1.34
CA GLU A 21 -0.63 -0.43 -0.93
C GLU A 21 -1.95 0.14 -1.41
N SER A 22 -2.12 1.47 -1.39
CA SER A 22 -3.33 2.09 -1.90
C SER A 22 -3.58 1.67 -3.35
N LEU A 23 -2.57 1.75 -4.19
CA LEU A 23 -2.69 1.38 -5.60
C LEU A 23 -2.90 -0.12 -5.78
N LEU A 24 -2.19 -0.94 -5.00
CA LEU A 24 -2.35 -2.40 -5.09
C LEU A 24 -3.76 -2.82 -4.67
N TYR A 25 -4.26 -2.33 -3.55
CA TYR A 25 -5.61 -2.67 -3.10
C TYR A 25 -6.67 -2.23 -4.12
N ALA A 26 -6.48 -1.07 -4.77
CA ALA A 26 -7.39 -0.63 -5.82
C ALA A 26 -7.37 -1.59 -7.02
N GLN A 27 -6.19 -2.08 -7.41
CA GLN A 27 -6.08 -3.06 -8.49
C GLN A 27 -6.70 -4.40 -8.11
N LEU A 28 -6.50 -4.84 -6.86
CA LEU A 28 -7.11 -6.08 -6.38
C LEU A 28 -8.63 -5.96 -6.33
N ALA A 29 -9.15 -4.81 -5.94
CA ALA A 29 -10.59 -4.55 -5.94
C ALA A 29 -11.17 -4.68 -7.35
N ALA A 30 -10.42 -4.25 -8.36
CA ALA A 30 -10.87 -4.31 -9.75
C ALA A 30 -11.06 -5.75 -10.26
N ILE A 31 -10.30 -6.70 -9.71
CA ILE A 31 -10.41 -8.12 -10.11
C ILE A 31 -11.22 -8.96 -9.12
N GLU A 32 -11.62 -8.40 -7.99
CA GLU A 32 -12.44 -9.11 -7.00
C GLU A 32 -13.87 -9.24 -7.51
N LYS A 33 -14.43 -10.44 -7.49
CA LYS A 33 -15.76 -10.71 -8.00
C LYS A 33 -16.86 -10.56 -6.96
N ASP A 34 -16.53 -10.79 -5.69
CA ASP A 34 -17.49 -10.65 -4.61
C ASP A 34 -17.69 -9.16 -4.28
N PRO A 35 -18.92 -8.62 -4.40
CA PRO A 35 -19.14 -7.19 -4.17
C PRO A 35 -18.77 -6.73 -2.76
N SER A 36 -19.01 -7.54 -1.74
CA SER A 36 -18.65 -7.19 -0.35
C SER A 36 -17.15 -7.09 -0.17
N ASN A 37 -16.41 -8.07 -0.70
CA ASN A 37 -14.94 -8.06 -0.61
C ASN A 37 -14.36 -6.91 -1.41
N LYS A 38 -14.94 -6.64 -2.58
CA LYS A 38 -14.50 -5.51 -3.41
C LYS A 38 -14.63 -4.20 -2.65
N GLU A 39 -15.76 -3.99 -1.96
CA GLU A 39 -15.99 -2.78 -1.19
C GLU A 39 -14.96 -2.62 -0.07
N VAL A 40 -14.64 -3.70 0.62
CA VAL A 40 -13.62 -3.70 1.68
C VAL A 40 -12.26 -3.31 1.10
N LEU A 41 -11.88 -3.88 -0.04
CA LEU A 41 -10.60 -3.57 -0.68
C LEU A 41 -10.52 -2.10 -1.11
N LEU A 42 -11.62 -1.55 -1.63
CA LEU A 42 -11.69 -0.14 -1.99
C LEU A 42 -11.56 0.77 -0.76
N GLN A 43 -12.18 0.36 0.35
CA GLN A 43 -12.09 1.13 1.59
C GLN A 43 -10.65 1.15 2.10
N ILE A 44 -9.96 0.01 2.07
CA ILE A 44 -8.55 -0.07 2.47
C ILE A 44 -7.71 0.83 1.56
N ALA A 45 -7.95 0.78 0.25
CA ALA A 45 -7.21 1.61 -0.69
C ALA A 45 -7.36 3.10 -0.36
N ASN A 46 -8.58 3.52 -0.02
CA ASN A 46 -8.84 4.91 0.36
C ASN A 46 -8.18 5.30 1.67
N ASP A 47 -8.21 4.40 2.65
CA ASP A 47 -7.58 4.64 3.95
C ASP A 47 -6.06 4.82 3.79
N GLU A 48 -5.43 3.94 3.00
CA GLU A 48 -3.99 4.02 2.74
C GLU A 48 -3.62 5.31 2.01
N LYS A 49 -4.46 5.75 1.07
CA LYS A 49 -4.24 7.01 0.38
C LYS A 49 -4.34 8.19 1.32
N GLY A 50 -5.28 8.14 2.28
CA GLY A 50 -5.39 9.16 3.32
C GLY A 50 -4.15 9.23 4.19
N HIS A 51 -3.61 8.07 4.58
CA HIS A 51 -2.36 7.99 5.34
C HIS A 51 -1.20 8.60 4.56
N TYR A 52 -1.10 8.31 3.26
CA TYR A 52 -0.08 8.91 2.41
C TYR A 52 -0.16 10.43 2.43
N THR A 53 -1.37 10.97 2.30
CA THR A 53 -1.58 12.41 2.28
C THR A 53 -1.14 13.07 3.59
N ILE A 54 -1.43 12.42 4.72
CA ILE A 54 -1.00 12.91 6.04
C ILE A 54 0.53 12.89 6.14
N LEU A 55 1.16 11.79 5.76
CA LEU A 55 2.62 11.67 5.82
C LEU A 55 3.31 12.68 4.89
N LYS A 56 2.72 12.94 3.73
CA LYS A 56 3.23 13.94 2.79
C LYS A 56 3.28 15.32 3.42
N LYS A 57 2.33 15.67 4.26
CA LYS A 57 2.32 16.95 4.97
C LYS A 57 3.54 17.09 5.89
N TYR A 58 3.95 15.99 6.53
CA TYR A 58 5.11 16.00 7.42
C TYR A 58 6.44 15.98 6.68
N THR A 59 6.53 15.22 5.60
CA THR A 59 7.78 15.11 4.84
C THR A 59 7.98 16.23 3.83
N GLY A 60 6.88 16.82 3.36
CA GLY A 60 6.93 17.85 2.32
C GLY A 60 7.32 17.30 0.95
N GLN A 61 7.28 15.99 0.76
CA GLN A 61 7.70 15.35 -0.50
C GLN A 61 6.63 14.41 -1.02
N GLU A 62 6.54 14.34 -2.35
CA GLU A 62 5.80 13.29 -3.02
C GLU A 62 6.72 12.10 -3.22
N ILE A 63 6.19 10.89 -3.04
CA ILE A 63 6.94 9.66 -3.20
C ILE A 63 6.20 8.78 -4.20
N SER A 64 6.94 8.26 -5.18
CA SER A 64 6.38 7.32 -6.15
C SER A 64 6.16 5.96 -5.51
N PRO A 65 5.11 5.23 -5.93
CA PRO A 65 4.89 3.87 -5.42
C PRO A 65 5.97 2.92 -5.91
N ASN A 66 6.15 1.84 -5.18
CA ASN A 66 7.04 0.75 -5.58
C ASN A 66 6.32 -0.13 -6.60
N LYS A 67 6.54 0.15 -7.88
CA LYS A 67 5.83 -0.52 -8.98
C LYS A 67 6.15 -2.01 -9.06
N LEU A 68 7.38 -2.40 -8.75
CA LEU A 68 7.76 -3.81 -8.75
C LEU A 68 6.98 -4.59 -7.69
N ARG A 69 6.79 -4.00 -6.52
CA ARG A 69 6.02 -4.61 -5.46
C ARG A 69 4.55 -4.77 -5.86
N ILE A 70 3.97 -3.73 -6.47
CA ILE A 70 2.59 -3.78 -6.96
C ILE A 70 2.44 -4.91 -7.99
N THR A 71 3.31 -4.96 -8.98
CA THR A 71 3.27 -5.98 -10.04
C THR A 71 3.40 -7.37 -9.45
N LYS A 72 4.34 -7.58 -8.54
CA LYS A 72 4.57 -8.85 -7.88
C LYS A 72 3.30 -9.38 -7.19
N TYR A 73 2.71 -8.57 -6.32
CA TYR A 73 1.55 -9.02 -5.53
C TYR A 73 0.27 -9.07 -6.36
N TYR A 74 0.15 -8.22 -7.37
CA TYR A 74 -0.97 -8.31 -8.30
C TYR A 74 -0.98 -9.67 -9.01
N TRP A 75 0.15 -10.10 -9.54
CA TRP A 75 0.23 -11.37 -10.26
C TRP A 75 0.13 -12.57 -9.31
N LEU A 76 0.66 -12.46 -8.10
CA LEU A 76 0.43 -13.49 -7.09
C LEU A 76 -1.06 -13.64 -6.81
N ALA A 77 -1.79 -12.54 -6.72
CA ALA A 77 -3.23 -12.57 -6.50
C ALA A 77 -3.96 -13.23 -7.66
N ARG A 78 -3.53 -12.95 -8.91
CA ARG A 78 -4.13 -13.56 -10.10
C ARG A 78 -3.92 -15.07 -10.16
N ILE A 79 -2.77 -15.53 -9.70
CA ILE A 79 -2.39 -16.94 -9.79
C ILE A 79 -2.83 -17.72 -8.55
N LEU A 80 -2.62 -17.19 -7.35
CA LEU A 80 -2.80 -17.89 -6.08
C LEU A 80 -3.99 -17.40 -5.27
N GLY A 81 -4.66 -16.34 -5.71
CA GLY A 81 -5.79 -15.77 -5.00
C GLY A 81 -5.43 -14.53 -4.21
N ILE A 82 -6.43 -13.65 -4.06
CA ILE A 82 -6.25 -12.33 -3.41
C ILE A 82 -5.87 -12.50 -1.94
N THR A 83 -6.56 -13.36 -1.21
CA THR A 83 -6.31 -13.55 0.23
C THR A 83 -4.88 -14.00 0.49
N PHE A 84 -4.39 -14.95 -0.31
CA PHE A 84 -3.01 -15.44 -0.16
C PHE A 84 -1.98 -14.34 -0.43
N ALA A 85 -2.19 -13.57 -1.50
CA ALA A 85 -1.29 -12.49 -1.86
C ALA A 85 -1.24 -11.41 -0.77
N ILE A 86 -2.39 -11.05 -0.20
CA ILE A 86 -2.46 -10.05 0.88
C ILE A 86 -1.72 -10.55 2.11
N LYS A 87 -1.88 -11.81 2.48
CA LYS A 87 -1.18 -12.37 3.65
C LYS A 87 0.33 -12.34 3.46
N LEU A 88 0.81 -12.67 2.26
CA LEU A 88 2.25 -12.60 1.96
C LEU A 88 2.77 -11.17 2.04
N MET A 89 2.02 -10.23 1.48
CA MET A 89 2.41 -8.83 1.50
C MET A 89 2.51 -8.29 2.92
N GLU A 90 1.48 -8.54 3.74
CA GLU A 90 1.46 -8.07 5.12
C GLU A 90 2.58 -8.69 5.94
N GLY A 91 2.83 -9.97 5.73
CA GLY A 91 3.94 -10.65 6.41
C GLY A 91 5.30 -10.07 6.06
N SER A 92 5.50 -9.68 4.78
CA SER A 92 6.77 -9.10 4.36
C SER A 92 7.00 -7.70 4.96
N GLU A 93 5.94 -6.96 5.23
CA GLU A 93 6.05 -5.66 5.90
C GLU A 93 6.41 -5.82 7.36
N GLU A 94 5.81 -6.78 8.04
CA GLU A 94 6.10 -7.05 9.45
C GLU A 94 7.56 -7.46 9.66
N SER A 95 8.14 -8.15 8.69
CA SER A 95 9.53 -8.61 8.78
C SER A 95 10.55 -7.54 8.45
N ALA A 96 10.10 -6.42 7.91
CA ALA A 96 10.98 -5.31 7.59
C ALA A 96 11.19 -4.40 8.81
#